data_831aab9cbc84a3f160b9a37448b2318a
#
_entry.id   831aab9cbc84a3f160b9a37448b2318a
#
_cell.length_a   1.000
_cell.length_b   1.000
_cell.length_c   1.000
_cell.angle_alpha   90.00
_cell.angle_beta   90.00
_cell.angle_gamma   90.00
#
_symmetry.space_group_name_H-M   'P 1'
#
loop_
_entity.id
_entity.type
_entity.pdbx_description
1 polymer ?
#
loop_
_entity_poly.entity_id
_entity_poly.type
_entity_poly.pdbx_seq_one_letter_code
_entity_poly.pdbx_strand_id
1 'polypeptide(L)'
;MNILQKIFTDHYEEIKYTLHPRDTEMENIEKMIHCGDPSFGGAMYHCPHCGNFKYVPFHCHSRFCPSCGNKYSMERTTSMTFKLINVKHRHCVFTIDENLRDFFLKERSLLDCLFHSVASVISRMFFELNKSKNFTPGFIMVLHTFGRDLKWNPHIHCLISEGGLSDDGLWRNVHHFNYSFLRSAFRTAL
;
A
#
# COMPACT_ATOMS: atom_id res chain seq x y z
N MET A 1 8.13 -8.61 -23.69
CA MET A 1 7.74 -7.19 -23.47
C MET A 1 6.25 -7.17 -23.15
N ASN A 2 5.82 -6.51 -22.07
CA ASN A 2 4.40 -6.33 -21.76
C ASN A 2 3.84 -5.07 -22.47
N ILE A 3 2.50 -4.91 -22.46
CA ILE A 3 1.83 -3.83 -23.20
C ILE A 3 2.26 -2.42 -22.73
N LEU A 4 2.47 -2.21 -21.40
CA LEU A 4 2.93 -0.93 -20.89
C LEU A 4 4.37 -0.63 -21.30
N GLN A 5 5.26 -1.64 -21.27
CA GLN A 5 6.61 -1.47 -21.80
C GLN A 5 6.57 -0.99 -23.25
N LYS A 6 5.72 -1.60 -24.07
CA LYS A 6 5.58 -1.22 -25.47
C LYS A 6 5.09 0.23 -25.62
N ILE A 7 4.00 0.59 -24.92
CA ILE A 7 3.45 1.96 -24.97
C ILE A 7 4.53 2.99 -24.58
N PHE A 8 5.25 2.76 -23.47
CA PHE A 8 6.27 3.70 -23.05
C PHE A 8 7.49 3.70 -23.99
N THR A 9 7.87 2.55 -24.55
CA THR A 9 8.95 2.52 -25.56
C THR A 9 8.59 3.34 -26.78
N ASP A 10 7.35 3.25 -27.26
CA ASP A 10 6.89 3.93 -28.47
C ASP A 10 6.69 5.45 -28.25
N HIS A 11 6.40 5.92 -27.02
CA HIS A 11 5.99 7.30 -26.74
C HIS A 11 6.87 8.01 -25.68
N TYR A 12 7.93 7.36 -25.19
CA TYR A 12 8.69 7.89 -24.04
C TYR A 12 9.32 9.26 -24.33
N GLU A 13 9.95 9.42 -25.49
CA GLU A 13 10.60 10.67 -25.87
C GLU A 13 9.58 11.81 -25.99
N GLU A 14 8.43 11.57 -26.60
CA GLU A 14 7.35 12.55 -26.70
C GLU A 14 6.87 12.98 -25.30
N ILE A 15 6.62 12.02 -24.40
CA ILE A 15 6.17 12.27 -23.04
C ILE A 15 7.19 13.11 -22.27
N LYS A 16 8.48 12.77 -22.40
CA LYS A 16 9.58 13.47 -21.73
C LYS A 16 9.64 14.95 -22.09
N TYR A 17 9.49 15.26 -23.37
CA TYR A 17 9.59 16.65 -23.86
C TYR A 17 8.30 17.45 -23.72
N THR A 18 7.13 16.81 -23.73
CA THR A 18 5.83 17.51 -23.68
C THR A 18 5.29 17.68 -22.27
N LEU A 19 5.45 16.67 -21.39
CA LEU A 19 4.84 16.67 -20.06
C LEU A 19 5.82 17.04 -18.93
N HIS A 20 7.12 17.09 -19.19
CA HIS A 20 8.17 17.39 -18.22
C HIS A 20 8.00 16.61 -16.90
N PRO A 21 7.94 15.26 -16.94
CA PRO A 21 7.74 14.44 -15.75
C PRO A 21 8.91 14.63 -14.78
N ARG A 22 8.66 14.35 -13.49
CA ARG A 22 9.69 14.41 -12.46
C ARG A 22 10.78 13.35 -12.69
N ASP A 23 11.99 13.61 -12.24
CA ASP A 23 13.13 12.68 -12.39
C ASP A 23 12.81 11.27 -11.89
N THR A 24 12.11 11.16 -10.76
CA THR A 24 11.68 9.86 -10.21
C THR A 24 10.69 9.12 -11.11
N GLU A 25 9.88 9.83 -11.88
CA GLU A 25 8.94 9.24 -12.84
C GLU A 25 9.72 8.74 -14.07
N MET A 26 10.61 9.55 -14.59
CA MET A 26 11.49 9.17 -15.71
C MET A 26 12.33 7.94 -15.36
N GLU A 27 13.00 7.94 -14.22
CA GLU A 27 13.81 6.80 -13.76
C GLU A 27 12.99 5.50 -13.65
N ASN A 28 11.76 5.56 -13.15
CA ASN A 28 10.88 4.39 -13.07
C ASN A 28 10.41 3.90 -14.44
N ILE A 29 10.15 4.81 -15.38
CA ILE A 29 9.77 4.46 -16.76
C ILE A 29 10.95 3.80 -17.46
N GLU A 30 12.14 4.36 -17.41
CA GLU A 30 13.35 3.81 -18.00
C GLU A 30 13.67 2.40 -17.47
N LYS A 31 13.63 2.23 -16.14
CA LYS A 31 13.79 0.92 -15.53
C LYS A 31 12.73 -0.09 -16.00
N MET A 32 11.49 0.36 -16.20
CA MET A 32 10.41 -0.50 -16.65
C MET A 32 10.57 -0.90 -18.11
N ILE A 33 10.91 0.02 -18.99
CA ILE A 33 11.12 -0.25 -20.44
C ILE A 33 12.11 -1.39 -20.61
N HIS A 34 13.21 -1.39 -19.86
CA HIS A 34 14.28 -2.37 -19.95
C HIS A 34 14.11 -3.59 -19.02
N CYS A 35 12.98 -3.71 -18.35
CA CYS A 35 12.73 -4.79 -17.41
C CYS A 35 12.64 -6.15 -18.09
N GLY A 36 13.56 -7.05 -17.75
CA GLY A 36 13.62 -8.39 -18.33
C GLY A 36 14.27 -8.46 -19.72
N ASP A 37 14.88 -7.39 -20.18
CA ASP A 37 15.65 -7.36 -21.42
C ASP A 37 17.06 -7.91 -21.16
N PRO A 38 17.47 -8.99 -21.88
CA PRO A 38 18.81 -9.58 -21.72
C PRO A 38 19.97 -8.63 -22.02
N SER A 39 19.77 -7.62 -22.88
CA SER A 39 20.80 -6.63 -23.24
C SER A 39 21.22 -5.72 -22.08
N PHE A 40 20.35 -5.59 -21.06
CA PHE A 40 20.61 -4.82 -19.83
C PHE A 40 21.20 -5.66 -18.70
N GLY A 41 21.63 -6.90 -19.01
CA GLY A 41 22.31 -7.78 -18.09
C GLY A 41 21.41 -8.83 -17.46
N GLY A 42 22.04 -9.78 -16.78
CA GLY A 42 21.36 -10.89 -16.13
C GLY A 42 22.34 -11.76 -15.37
N ALA A 43 21.83 -12.80 -14.73
CA ALA A 43 22.61 -13.82 -14.03
C ALA A 43 22.58 -15.14 -14.79
N MET A 44 23.75 -15.77 -14.92
CA MET A 44 23.88 -17.12 -15.46
C MET A 44 23.88 -18.13 -14.32
N TYR A 45 22.93 -19.03 -14.34
CA TYR A 45 22.83 -20.14 -13.40
C TYR A 45 23.29 -21.42 -14.05
N HIS A 46 24.09 -22.23 -13.33
CA HIS A 46 24.52 -23.54 -13.72
C HIS A 46 23.86 -24.58 -12.82
N CYS A 47 23.30 -25.61 -13.42
CA CYS A 47 22.76 -26.76 -12.67
C CYS A 47 23.88 -27.77 -12.40
N PRO A 48 24.27 -28.00 -11.14
CA PRO A 48 25.34 -28.96 -10.83
C PRO A 48 24.96 -30.41 -11.11
N HIS A 49 23.66 -30.71 -11.25
CA HIS A 49 23.16 -32.06 -11.49
C HIS A 49 23.17 -32.45 -12.98
N CYS A 50 22.74 -31.56 -13.88
CA CYS A 50 22.61 -31.86 -15.30
C CYS A 50 23.55 -31.05 -16.20
N GLY A 51 24.36 -30.15 -15.65
CA GLY A 51 25.29 -29.30 -16.40
C GLY A 51 24.67 -28.19 -17.23
N ASN A 52 23.35 -28.07 -17.23
CA ASN A 52 22.65 -27.04 -18.02
C ASN A 52 22.85 -25.64 -17.47
N PHE A 53 22.94 -24.69 -18.37
CA PHE A 53 22.96 -23.25 -18.05
C PHE A 53 21.60 -22.62 -18.29
N LYS A 54 21.24 -21.68 -17.40
CA LYS A 54 20.04 -20.84 -17.54
C LYS A 54 20.40 -19.37 -17.34
N TYR A 55 20.19 -18.57 -18.36
CA TYR A 55 20.30 -17.12 -18.25
C TYR A 55 18.99 -16.52 -17.74
N VAL A 56 19.07 -15.66 -16.72
CA VAL A 56 17.92 -14.94 -16.15
C VAL A 56 18.20 -13.45 -16.24
N PRO A 57 17.48 -12.70 -17.09
CA PRO A 57 17.66 -11.27 -17.21
C PRO A 57 17.26 -10.54 -15.93
N PHE A 58 17.88 -9.39 -15.67
CA PHE A 58 17.53 -8.56 -14.53
C PHE A 58 16.14 -7.96 -14.66
N HIS A 59 15.47 -7.82 -13.53
CA HIS A 59 14.16 -7.18 -13.41
C HIS A 59 14.26 -5.86 -12.66
N CYS A 60 13.40 -4.89 -12.99
CA CYS A 60 13.46 -3.54 -12.42
C CYS A 60 13.02 -3.44 -10.96
N HIS A 61 12.33 -4.43 -10.44
CA HIS A 61 11.71 -4.45 -9.09
C HIS A 61 10.79 -3.25 -8.77
N SER A 62 10.46 -2.43 -9.77
CA SER A 62 9.55 -1.29 -9.61
C SER A 62 8.11 -1.76 -9.49
N ARG A 63 7.38 -1.17 -8.54
CA ARG A 63 5.92 -1.38 -8.42
C ARG A 63 5.13 -0.79 -9.59
N PHE A 64 5.72 0.13 -10.30
CA PHE A 64 5.16 0.71 -11.52
C PHE A 64 5.17 -0.29 -12.70
N CYS A 65 6.14 -1.18 -12.75
CA CYS A 65 6.21 -2.23 -13.77
C CYS A 65 5.10 -3.28 -13.53
N PRO A 66 4.24 -3.59 -14.51
CA PRO A 66 3.16 -4.57 -14.33
C PRO A 66 3.65 -5.95 -13.88
N SER A 67 4.76 -6.43 -14.44
CA SER A 67 5.32 -7.74 -14.08
C SER A 67 5.90 -7.74 -12.67
N CYS A 68 6.76 -6.77 -12.34
CA CYS A 68 7.38 -6.69 -11.01
C CYS A 68 6.37 -6.26 -9.94
N GLY A 69 5.46 -5.34 -10.24
CA GLY A 69 4.42 -4.88 -9.33
C GLY A 69 3.44 -5.99 -8.99
N ASN A 70 3.04 -6.82 -9.98
CA ASN A 70 2.19 -7.98 -9.72
C ASN A 70 2.89 -9.02 -8.82
N LYS A 71 4.14 -9.34 -9.13
CA LYS A 71 4.94 -10.24 -8.28
C LYS A 71 5.04 -9.71 -6.85
N TYR A 72 5.37 -8.43 -6.68
CA TYR A 72 5.43 -7.79 -5.37
C TYR A 72 4.08 -7.88 -4.62
N SER A 73 2.96 -7.61 -5.32
CA SER A 73 1.63 -7.67 -4.71
C SER A 73 1.27 -9.09 -4.26
N MET A 74 1.58 -10.10 -5.07
CA MET A 74 1.35 -11.52 -4.71
C MET A 74 2.18 -11.93 -3.49
N GLU A 75 3.47 -11.64 -3.48
CA GLU A 75 4.37 -11.95 -2.36
C GLU A 75 3.92 -11.24 -1.08
N ARG A 76 3.52 -9.97 -1.19
CA ARG A 76 3.03 -9.19 -0.07
C ARG A 76 1.71 -9.74 0.48
N THR A 77 0.77 -10.08 -0.40
CA THR A 77 -0.52 -10.68 -0.02
C THR A 77 -0.30 -11.99 0.72
N THR A 78 0.52 -12.88 0.17
CA THR A 78 0.86 -14.17 0.81
C THR A 78 1.48 -13.93 2.20
N SER A 79 2.48 -13.05 2.31
CA SER A 79 3.11 -12.72 3.60
C SER A 79 2.10 -12.17 4.61
N MET A 80 1.15 -11.33 4.17
CA MET A 80 0.13 -10.76 5.06
C MET A 80 -0.90 -11.80 5.49
N THR A 81 -1.25 -12.75 4.63
CA THR A 81 -2.19 -13.84 4.98
C THR A 81 -1.72 -14.64 6.18
N PHE A 82 -0.41 -14.90 6.28
CA PHE A 82 0.17 -15.60 7.44
C PHE A 82 0.22 -14.76 8.73
N LYS A 83 0.09 -13.45 8.63
CA LYS A 83 0.09 -12.54 9.78
C LYS A 83 -1.31 -12.22 10.29
N LEU A 84 -2.33 -12.48 9.48
CA LEU A 84 -3.72 -12.27 9.88
C LEU A 84 -4.17 -13.35 10.85
N ILE A 85 -4.75 -12.91 11.97
CA ILE A 85 -5.43 -13.81 12.90
C ILE A 85 -6.77 -14.27 12.30
N ASN A 86 -7.19 -15.49 12.62
CA ASN A 86 -8.44 -16.07 12.10
C ASN A 86 -9.67 -15.55 12.88
N VAL A 87 -10.02 -14.29 12.67
CA VAL A 87 -11.17 -13.61 13.25
C VAL A 87 -11.90 -12.81 12.18
N LYS A 88 -13.10 -12.33 12.48
CA LYS A 88 -13.80 -11.38 11.59
C LYS A 88 -13.05 -10.06 11.54
N HIS A 89 -12.95 -9.50 10.35
CA HIS A 89 -12.34 -8.20 10.11
C HIS A 89 -13.35 -7.27 9.44
N ARG A 90 -13.19 -5.98 9.70
CA ARG A 90 -13.97 -4.92 9.11
C ARG A 90 -13.07 -3.98 8.29
N HIS A 91 -13.49 -3.71 7.06
CA HIS A 91 -12.82 -2.75 6.21
C HIS A 91 -13.42 -1.35 6.43
N CYS A 92 -12.60 -0.41 6.85
CA CYS A 92 -12.94 0.99 7.00
C CYS A 92 -12.08 1.84 6.07
N VAL A 93 -12.65 2.93 5.54
CA VAL A 93 -11.92 3.89 4.72
C VAL A 93 -11.99 5.26 5.39
N PHE A 94 -10.82 5.84 5.66
CA PHE A 94 -10.68 7.16 6.24
C PHE A 94 -10.25 8.15 5.15
N THR A 95 -11.15 9.06 4.81
CA THR A 95 -10.96 10.06 3.75
C THR A 95 -10.85 11.46 4.35
N ILE A 96 -10.12 12.33 3.67
CA ILE A 96 -10.03 13.76 4.02
C ILE A 96 -10.92 14.60 3.11
N ASP A 97 -11.27 15.78 3.58
CA ASP A 97 -12.00 16.77 2.80
C ASP A 97 -11.22 17.19 1.55
N GLU A 98 -11.92 17.47 0.46
CA GLU A 98 -11.31 17.84 -0.81
C GLU A 98 -10.44 19.10 -0.68
N ASN A 99 -10.88 20.08 0.09
CA ASN A 99 -10.16 21.33 0.30
C ASN A 99 -8.83 21.16 1.07
N LEU A 100 -8.66 20.04 1.77
CA LEU A 100 -7.42 19.75 2.49
C LEU A 100 -6.40 18.99 1.65
N ARG A 101 -6.80 18.37 0.53
CA ARG A 101 -5.95 17.45 -0.24
C ARG A 101 -4.68 18.11 -0.77
N ASP A 102 -4.76 19.38 -1.17
CA ASP A 102 -3.61 20.11 -1.72
C ASP A 102 -2.50 20.35 -0.70
N PHE A 103 -2.84 20.46 0.59
CA PHE A 103 -1.83 20.55 1.64
C PHE A 103 -0.98 19.27 1.69
N PHE A 104 -1.61 18.11 1.58
CA PHE A 104 -0.93 16.81 1.57
C PHE A 104 -0.14 16.53 0.27
N LEU A 105 -0.47 17.24 -0.81
CA LEU A 105 0.30 17.17 -2.05
C LEU A 105 1.59 18.00 -1.94
N LYS A 106 1.49 19.20 -1.36
CA LYS A 106 2.60 20.13 -1.19
C LYS A 106 3.57 19.68 -0.11
N GLU A 107 3.05 19.20 1.01
CA GLU A 107 3.82 18.73 2.15
C GLU A 107 3.53 17.24 2.41
N ARG A 108 4.37 16.37 1.84
CA ARG A 108 4.17 14.91 1.85
C ARG A 108 4.34 14.30 3.24
N SER A 109 5.04 14.95 4.15
CA SER A 109 5.18 14.50 5.55
C SER A 109 3.84 14.46 6.28
N LEU A 110 2.85 15.28 5.86
CA LEU A 110 1.50 15.25 6.40
C LEU A 110 0.79 13.89 6.18
N LEU A 111 1.24 13.09 5.21
CA LEU A 111 0.68 11.75 5.01
C LEU A 111 0.91 10.83 6.21
N ASP A 112 1.97 11.05 6.98
CA ASP A 112 2.22 10.31 8.23
C ASP A 112 1.20 10.69 9.32
N CYS A 113 0.73 11.95 9.31
CA CYS A 113 -0.34 12.39 10.21
C CYS A 113 -1.63 11.61 10.00
N LEU A 114 -1.96 11.22 8.75
CA LEU A 114 -3.12 10.37 8.49
C LEU A 114 -3.01 9.03 9.20
N PHE A 115 -1.86 8.38 9.14
CA PHE A 115 -1.63 7.11 9.83
C PHE A 115 -1.78 7.25 11.35
N HIS A 116 -1.15 8.27 11.93
CA HIS A 116 -1.23 8.52 13.37
C HIS A 116 -2.65 8.84 13.82
N SER A 117 -3.38 9.68 13.07
CA SER A 117 -4.77 10.05 13.37
C SER A 117 -5.68 8.82 13.32
N VAL A 118 -5.58 7.99 12.27
CA VAL A 118 -6.39 6.77 12.14
C VAL A 118 -6.08 5.78 13.25
N ALA A 119 -4.81 5.51 13.55
CA ALA A 119 -4.40 4.60 14.61
C ALA A 119 -4.92 5.05 15.99
N SER A 120 -4.77 6.35 16.29
CA SER A 120 -5.26 6.96 17.54
C SER A 120 -6.78 6.83 17.69
N VAL A 121 -7.53 7.13 16.63
CA VAL A 121 -9.00 7.10 16.65
C VAL A 121 -9.52 5.68 16.81
N ILE A 122 -8.93 4.70 16.12
CA ILE A 122 -9.27 3.30 16.29
C ILE A 122 -8.99 2.85 17.72
N SER A 123 -7.81 3.11 18.24
CA SER A 123 -7.41 2.75 19.61
C SER A 123 -8.35 3.36 20.65
N ARG A 124 -8.73 4.64 20.49
CA ARG A 124 -9.71 5.29 21.36
C ARG A 124 -11.09 4.65 21.29
N MET A 125 -11.57 4.31 20.09
CA MET A 125 -12.87 3.63 19.96
C MET A 125 -12.88 2.32 20.74
N PHE A 126 -11.85 1.51 20.63
CA PHE A 126 -11.75 0.25 21.36
C PHE A 126 -11.60 0.46 22.88
N PHE A 127 -10.86 1.46 23.29
CA PHE A 127 -10.74 1.85 24.70
C PHE A 127 -12.10 2.24 25.30
N GLU A 128 -12.87 3.08 24.58
CA GLU A 128 -14.23 3.50 25.03
C GLU A 128 -15.22 2.34 25.06
N LEU A 129 -15.14 1.40 24.12
CA LEU A 129 -15.99 0.21 24.10
C LEU A 129 -15.67 -0.77 25.24
N ASN A 130 -14.51 -0.68 25.83
CA ASN A 130 -14.02 -1.65 26.81
C ASN A 130 -13.40 -0.98 28.05
N LYS A 131 -14.16 -0.08 28.68
CA LYS A 131 -13.72 0.76 29.82
C LYS A 131 -13.15 0.01 31.02
N SER A 132 -13.44 -1.27 31.16
CA SER A 132 -13.04 -2.08 32.32
C SER A 132 -11.86 -3.03 32.06
N LYS A 133 -11.43 -3.19 30.81
CA LYS A 133 -10.37 -4.14 30.42
C LYS A 133 -9.56 -3.58 29.27
N ASN A 134 -8.25 -3.49 29.48
CA ASN A 134 -7.34 -3.23 28.36
C ASN A 134 -7.46 -4.35 27.34
N PHE A 135 -7.62 -4.00 26.08
CA PHE A 135 -7.42 -4.94 25.00
C PHE A 135 -6.90 -4.25 23.75
N THR A 136 -6.07 -4.99 23.03
CA THR A 136 -5.37 -4.48 21.85
C THR A 136 -6.05 -5.01 20.60
N PRO A 137 -6.68 -4.14 19.78
CA PRO A 137 -7.19 -4.53 18.47
C PRO A 137 -6.05 -4.76 17.48
N GLY A 138 -6.27 -5.66 16.52
CA GLY A 138 -5.40 -5.77 15.35
C GLY A 138 -5.92 -4.91 14.20
N PHE A 139 -5.04 -4.14 13.56
CA PHE A 139 -5.43 -3.45 12.33
C PHE A 139 -4.24 -3.27 11.37
N ILE A 140 -4.56 -3.24 10.08
CA ILE A 140 -3.61 -3.00 9.00
C ILE A 140 -4.08 -1.78 8.24
N MET A 141 -3.18 -0.83 8.04
CA MET A 141 -3.44 0.41 7.32
C MET A 141 -2.65 0.48 6.02
N VAL A 142 -3.30 0.91 4.95
CA VAL A 142 -2.70 1.11 3.64
C VAL A 142 -3.10 2.47 3.11
N LEU A 143 -2.10 3.30 2.80
CA LEU A 143 -2.32 4.59 2.16
C LEU A 143 -2.59 4.39 0.66
N HIS A 144 -3.71 4.93 0.22
CA HIS A 144 -4.00 5.18 -1.19
C HIS A 144 -3.95 6.68 -1.46
N THR A 145 -3.36 7.08 -2.57
CA THR A 145 -3.13 8.49 -2.89
C THR A 145 -3.97 9.00 -4.06
N PHE A 146 -4.69 8.10 -4.76
CA PHE A 146 -5.51 8.45 -5.92
C PHE A 146 -6.90 7.84 -5.82
N GLY A 147 -7.91 8.59 -6.32
CA GLY A 147 -9.26 8.09 -6.53
C GLY A 147 -9.37 7.22 -7.80
N ARG A 148 -10.58 6.74 -8.10
CA ARG A 148 -10.86 5.99 -9.34
C ARG A 148 -10.64 6.80 -10.61
N ASP A 149 -10.78 8.10 -10.51
CA ASP A 149 -10.56 9.10 -11.56
C ASP A 149 -9.08 9.50 -11.71
N LEU A 150 -8.18 8.82 -10.99
CA LEU A 150 -6.75 9.09 -10.89
C LEU A 150 -6.40 10.47 -10.33
N LYS A 151 -7.37 11.23 -9.80
CA LYS A 151 -7.10 12.47 -9.11
C LYS A 151 -6.49 12.23 -7.75
N TRP A 152 -5.69 13.19 -7.30
CA TRP A 152 -5.09 13.18 -5.97
C TRP A 152 -6.18 13.13 -4.89
N ASN A 153 -6.17 12.07 -4.12
CA ASN A 153 -7.13 11.81 -3.06
C ASN A 153 -6.51 10.90 -2.00
N PRO A 154 -5.67 11.45 -1.11
CA PRO A 154 -5.06 10.63 -0.07
C PRO A 154 -6.11 10.14 0.93
N HIS A 155 -6.10 8.83 1.17
CA HIS A 155 -7.01 8.18 2.10
C HIS A 155 -6.39 6.88 2.62
N ILE A 156 -6.82 6.46 3.81
CA ILE A 156 -6.35 5.23 4.45
C ILE A 156 -7.42 4.15 4.34
N HIS A 157 -7.07 3.04 3.70
CA HIS A 157 -7.80 1.79 3.86
C HIS A 157 -7.30 1.09 5.13
N CYS A 158 -8.22 0.71 5.99
CA CYS A 158 -7.92 0.06 7.24
C CYS A 158 -8.73 -1.23 7.39
N LEU A 159 -8.04 -2.35 7.56
CA LEU A 159 -8.65 -3.62 7.93
C LEU A 159 -8.51 -3.77 9.44
N ILE A 160 -9.63 -3.85 10.17
CA ILE A 160 -9.68 -3.83 11.62
C ILE A 160 -10.29 -5.13 12.11
N SER A 161 -9.67 -5.81 13.10
CA SER A 161 -10.27 -6.99 13.73
C SER A 161 -11.56 -6.63 14.48
N GLU A 162 -12.60 -7.47 14.39
CA GLU A 162 -13.83 -7.32 15.21
C GLU A 162 -13.60 -7.86 16.62
N GLY A 163 -12.59 -7.30 17.29
CA GLY A 163 -12.18 -7.65 18.64
C GLY A 163 -10.72 -7.33 18.89
N GLY A 164 -10.23 -7.76 20.04
CA GLY A 164 -8.86 -7.58 20.46
C GLY A 164 -8.42 -8.60 21.51
N LEU A 165 -7.12 -8.66 21.73
CA LEU A 165 -6.52 -9.49 22.78
C LEU A 165 -6.49 -8.69 24.09
N SER A 166 -7.11 -9.20 25.14
CA SER A 166 -7.08 -8.59 26.47
C SER A 166 -5.81 -8.99 27.23
N ASP A 167 -5.51 -8.26 28.32
CA ASP A 167 -4.31 -8.47 29.14
C ASP A 167 -4.26 -9.87 29.79
N ASP A 168 -5.42 -10.52 29.93
CA ASP A 168 -5.54 -11.89 30.41
C ASP A 168 -5.23 -12.96 29.33
N GLY A 169 -4.83 -12.54 28.12
CA GLY A 169 -4.54 -13.41 27.00
C GLY A 169 -5.78 -13.93 26.27
N LEU A 170 -6.97 -13.47 26.61
CA LEU A 170 -8.21 -13.91 25.99
C LEU A 170 -8.65 -12.97 24.88
N TRP A 171 -9.18 -13.54 23.82
CA TRP A 171 -9.82 -12.78 22.74
C TRP A 171 -11.19 -12.26 23.15
N ARG A 172 -11.43 -10.98 22.91
CA ARG A 172 -12.72 -10.30 23.17
C ARG A 172 -13.32 -9.83 21.86
N ASN A 173 -14.52 -10.33 21.54
CA ASN A 173 -15.25 -9.89 20.34
C ASN A 173 -15.89 -8.52 20.55
N VAL A 174 -15.86 -7.69 19.49
CA VAL A 174 -16.58 -6.43 19.39
C VAL A 174 -17.53 -6.52 18.21
N HIS A 175 -18.83 -6.51 18.50
CA HIS A 175 -19.88 -6.67 17.48
C HIS A 175 -20.36 -5.35 16.89
N HIS A 176 -20.08 -4.23 17.55
CA HIS A 176 -20.55 -2.92 17.15
C HIS A 176 -19.40 -1.92 17.03
N PHE A 177 -19.30 -1.31 15.85
CA PHE A 177 -18.38 -0.20 15.59
C PHE A 177 -19.16 1.10 15.63
N ASN A 178 -18.73 2.04 16.46
CA ASN A 178 -19.32 3.38 16.53
C ASN A 178 -18.77 4.27 15.40
N TYR A 179 -19.40 4.20 14.24
CA TYR A 179 -18.97 5.00 13.07
C TYR A 179 -19.15 6.50 13.26
N SER A 180 -20.14 6.93 14.04
CA SER A 180 -20.32 8.34 14.38
C SER A 180 -19.16 8.87 15.20
N PHE A 181 -18.70 8.07 16.18
CA PHE A 181 -17.50 8.36 16.96
C PHE A 181 -16.27 8.42 16.04
N LEU A 182 -16.04 7.40 15.20
CA LEU A 182 -14.90 7.34 14.30
C LEU A 182 -14.83 8.58 13.40
N ARG A 183 -15.97 8.98 12.81
CA ARG A 183 -16.05 10.18 11.96
C ARG A 183 -15.68 11.45 12.72
N SER A 184 -16.30 11.69 13.86
CA SER A 184 -16.08 12.89 14.66
C SER A 184 -14.66 12.96 15.21
N ALA A 185 -14.17 11.84 15.76
CA ALA A 185 -12.82 11.75 16.32
C ALA A 185 -11.73 11.91 15.25
N PHE A 186 -11.93 11.32 14.06
CA PHE A 186 -10.97 11.47 12.96
C PHE A 186 -10.88 12.92 12.47
N ARG A 187 -12.03 13.58 12.31
CA ARG A 187 -12.07 15.00 11.94
C ARG A 187 -11.37 15.91 12.98
N THR A 188 -11.40 15.54 14.25
CA THR A 188 -10.75 16.32 15.32
C THR A 188 -9.26 16.01 15.43
N ALA A 189 -8.85 14.76 15.08
CA ALA A 189 -7.46 14.30 15.18
C ALA A 189 -6.60 14.73 13.99
N LEU A 190 -7.23 15.07 12.87
CA LEU A 190 -6.60 15.55 11.65
C LEU A 190 -6.42 17.06 11.67
#